data_b887b9cc747ae7675da4f0b83e468664
#
_entry.id   b887b9cc747ae7675da4f0b83e468664
#
_cell.length_a   1.000
_cell.length_b   1.000
_cell.length_c   1.000
_cell.angle_alpha   90.00
_cell.angle_beta   90.00
_cell.angle_gamma   90.00
#
_symmetry.space_group_name_H-M   'P 1'
#
loop_
_entity.id
_entity.type
_entity.pdbx_description
1 polymer ?
#
loop_
_entity_poly.entity_id
_entity_poly.type
_entity_poly.pdbx_seq_one_letter_code
_entity_poly.pdbx_strand_id
1 'polypeptide(L)'
;MIKHFYSRKFLYICTKLLFLSTMKDKKNEMNRRQFIKNIGTGTLSAMALMSIEPLKVFADKTIPSAPLISQSETSAMTYRVNHHTNDKVSLLGFGMMRLPRNQDEVNKMVDYAIAHGVNYFDTAPAYGNSEVVTGIALKRHPRNSYYIATKMSNQNRRVHSFEESKKMYERSFERLQIDYIDYYLLHAVGGSGMSEFNERFIDNGLLDFLVKERDAGHIRNLGFSYHGNVEVFDWLVDNNDKYNFTFVQIELNYIDWRHASLGNGGWKKDADAEYLYNKLDKAGIQAVVMEPLLGGRLANVPEEFAKELKAQRPNDSVASWAFRWVGTLPNILTTLSGMSNMAHLEDNVKTFSPLDPCTDREKELLAQIADGMNGYPTIPCTACSYCMPCPYGVDIPKNFSYYNDAVNKKLLPLPEKSSADYAKKLSEFKKGYKKALDKKAWADKCMDCEVCLKKCPQQIRIPNQMTRIVELIEG
;
A
#
# COMPACT_ATOMS: atom_id res chain seq x y z
N MET A 1 8.91 -55.12 6.34
CA MET A 1 8.35 -54.09 5.48
C MET A 1 9.20 -52.79 5.52
N ILE A 2 10.51 -52.94 5.29
CA ILE A 2 11.48 -51.81 5.23
C ILE A 2 12.51 -52.18 4.14
N LYS A 3 12.19 -51.99 2.87
CA LYS A 3 13.16 -52.16 1.75
C LYS A 3 12.79 -51.42 0.47
N HIS A 4 11.91 -50.39 0.50
CA HIS A 4 11.53 -49.69 -0.75
C HIS A 4 11.67 -48.17 -0.72
N PHE A 5 12.35 -47.57 0.26
CA PHE A 5 12.45 -46.09 0.40
C PHE A 5 13.81 -45.50 0.02
N TYR A 6 14.82 -46.32 -0.35
CA TYR A 6 16.19 -45.84 -0.64
C TYR A 6 16.55 -45.73 -2.13
N SER A 7 15.70 -46.19 -3.04
CA SER A 7 16.06 -46.27 -4.47
C SER A 7 15.79 -44.97 -5.27
N ARG A 8 14.90 -44.10 -4.83
CA ARG A 8 14.55 -42.84 -5.58
C ARG A 8 15.42 -41.63 -5.27
N LYS A 9 16.07 -41.59 -4.11
CA LYS A 9 17.01 -40.49 -3.78
C LYS A 9 18.38 -40.61 -4.43
N PHE A 10 18.80 -41.82 -4.73
CA PHE A 10 20.10 -42.06 -5.35
C PHE A 10 20.12 -41.76 -6.85
N LEU A 11 19.01 -41.94 -7.55
CA LEU A 11 18.90 -41.60 -8.99
C LEU A 11 18.86 -40.10 -9.25
N TYR A 12 18.33 -39.30 -8.30
CA TYR A 12 18.24 -37.85 -8.44
C TYR A 12 19.58 -37.13 -8.21
N ILE A 13 20.48 -37.74 -7.44
CA ILE A 13 21.82 -37.18 -7.17
C ILE A 13 22.78 -37.54 -8.32
N CYS A 14 22.69 -38.72 -8.92
CA CYS A 14 23.52 -39.09 -10.06
C CYS A 14 23.21 -38.31 -11.35
N THR A 15 21.94 -37.95 -11.62
CA THR A 15 21.57 -37.11 -12.77
C THR A 15 22.01 -35.66 -12.64
N LYS A 16 22.13 -35.13 -11.42
CA LYS A 16 22.62 -33.74 -11.20
C LYS A 16 24.15 -33.65 -11.27
N LEU A 17 24.87 -34.69 -10.99
CA LEU A 17 26.34 -34.74 -11.10
C LEU A 17 26.81 -34.96 -12.56
N LEU A 18 26.06 -35.65 -13.38
CA LEU A 18 26.38 -35.81 -14.82
C LEU A 18 26.11 -34.51 -15.63
N PHE A 19 25.15 -33.66 -15.20
CA PHE A 19 24.87 -32.40 -15.89
C PHE A 19 25.89 -31.28 -15.56
N LEU A 20 26.65 -31.43 -14.48
CA LEU A 20 27.70 -30.49 -14.08
C LEU A 20 29.09 -30.81 -14.64
N SER A 21 29.29 -32.04 -15.21
CA SER A 21 30.57 -32.42 -15.80
C SER A 21 30.71 -32.09 -17.27
N THR A 22 29.61 -31.72 -17.98
CA THR A 22 29.63 -31.38 -19.41
C THR A 22 29.66 -29.89 -19.72
N MET A 23 29.77 -29.01 -18.69
CA MET A 23 29.89 -27.55 -18.85
C MET A 23 31.24 -26.99 -18.35
N LYS A 24 32.28 -27.82 -18.25
CA LYS A 24 33.66 -27.34 -18.08
C LYS A 24 34.42 -27.61 -19.37
N ASP A 25 34.35 -26.69 -20.32
CA ASP A 25 35.43 -26.37 -21.24
C ASP A 25 34.89 -25.37 -22.30
N LYS A 26 35.11 -24.09 -22.03
CA LYS A 26 35.40 -23.01 -22.98
C LYS A 26 35.29 -21.65 -22.30
N LYS A 27 36.24 -21.37 -21.35
CA LYS A 27 36.63 -19.99 -21.06
C LYS A 27 37.78 -19.64 -21.98
N ASN A 28 37.50 -19.02 -23.10
CA ASN A 28 38.50 -18.22 -23.81
C ASN A 28 38.60 -16.87 -23.09
N GLU A 29 39.54 -16.75 -22.19
CA GLU A 29 39.95 -15.46 -21.63
C GLU A 29 40.77 -14.70 -22.70
N MET A 30 40.12 -13.74 -23.35
CA MET A 30 40.76 -12.77 -24.22
C MET A 30 41.59 -11.81 -23.34
N ASN A 31 42.89 -11.82 -23.43
CA ASN A 31 43.74 -10.93 -22.66
C ASN A 31 43.69 -9.48 -23.19
N ARG A 32 43.99 -8.50 -22.33
CA ARG A 32 43.93 -7.05 -22.63
C ARG A 32 44.65 -6.63 -23.92
N ARG A 33 45.68 -7.33 -24.35
CA ARG A 33 46.41 -7.04 -25.57
C ARG A 33 45.69 -7.44 -26.84
N GLN A 34 44.91 -8.51 -26.82
CA GLN A 34 44.08 -8.93 -27.95
C GLN A 34 42.84 -8.03 -28.10
N PHE A 35 42.32 -7.50 -27.00
CA PHE A 35 41.24 -6.54 -27.02
C PHE A 35 41.64 -5.21 -27.70
N ILE A 36 42.83 -4.71 -27.40
CA ILE A 36 43.32 -3.46 -27.97
C ILE A 36 43.69 -3.60 -29.47
N LYS A 37 44.13 -4.76 -29.94
CA LYS A 37 44.46 -5.01 -31.37
C LYS A 37 43.20 -5.06 -32.24
N ASN A 38 42.05 -5.45 -31.72
CA ASN A 38 40.80 -5.54 -32.47
C ASN A 38 40.07 -4.18 -32.60
N ILE A 39 40.49 -3.13 -31.90
CA ILE A 39 39.94 -1.77 -32.00
C ILE A 39 40.56 -1.01 -33.21
N GLY A 40 41.66 -1.50 -33.78
CA GLY A 40 42.41 -0.82 -34.83
C GLY A 40 41.96 -1.09 -36.28
N THR A 41 40.99 -1.96 -36.53
CA THR A 41 40.50 -2.24 -37.91
C THR A 41 38.99 -2.11 -37.94
N GLY A 42 38.52 -0.99 -38.48
CA GLY A 42 37.16 -0.52 -38.50
C GLY A 42 36.12 -1.51 -39.01
N THR A 43 35.30 -1.96 -38.13
CA THR A 43 33.86 -2.25 -38.31
C THR A 43 33.25 -2.44 -36.91
N LEU A 44 32.86 -1.35 -36.30
CA LEU A 44 32.01 -1.34 -35.09
C LEU A 44 30.53 -1.38 -35.55
N SER A 45 29.93 -2.54 -35.46
CA SER A 45 28.46 -2.62 -35.52
C SER A 45 27.88 -1.95 -34.31
N ALA A 46 26.79 -1.19 -34.52
CA ALA A 46 26.10 -0.29 -33.59
C ALA A 46 25.49 -0.93 -32.29
N MET A 47 25.85 -2.14 -31.91
CA MET A 47 25.34 -2.86 -30.75
C MET A 47 26.22 -2.82 -29.49
N ALA A 48 27.43 -2.28 -29.56
CA ALA A 48 28.38 -2.27 -28.43
C ALA A 48 28.42 -0.95 -27.63
N LEU A 49 27.57 0.02 -27.96
CA LEU A 49 27.56 1.36 -27.32
C LEU A 49 26.38 1.56 -26.35
N MET A 50 25.57 0.54 -26.06
CA MET A 50 24.42 0.65 -25.13
C MET A 50 24.71 0.19 -23.70
N SER A 51 25.94 -0.15 -23.31
CA SER A 51 26.21 -0.75 -22.00
C SER A 51 27.16 0.02 -21.08
N ILE A 52 27.51 1.26 -21.39
CA ILE A 52 28.37 2.07 -20.49
C ILE A 52 27.87 3.53 -20.46
N GLU A 53 26.68 3.79 -19.95
CA GLU A 53 26.28 5.12 -19.43
C GLU A 53 25.00 5.08 -18.58
N PRO A 54 25.04 4.60 -17.33
CA PRO A 54 24.07 5.06 -16.33
C PRO A 54 24.61 6.16 -15.40
N LEU A 55 25.93 6.46 -15.42
CA LEU A 55 26.52 7.32 -14.36
C LEU A 55 26.65 8.81 -14.72
N LYS A 56 26.32 9.25 -15.93
CA LYS A 56 26.48 10.65 -16.35
C LYS A 56 25.19 11.47 -16.43
N VAL A 57 24.03 10.88 -16.19
CA VAL A 57 22.74 11.61 -16.29
C VAL A 57 22.49 12.53 -15.10
N PHE A 58 23.16 12.30 -13.97
CA PHE A 58 22.88 13.03 -12.72
C PHE A 58 23.86 14.20 -12.43
N ALA A 59 24.82 14.48 -13.27
CA ALA A 59 25.94 15.34 -12.86
C ALA A 59 25.78 16.85 -13.13
N ASP A 60 24.74 17.32 -13.81
CA ASP A 60 24.65 18.77 -14.12
C ASP A 60 23.24 19.29 -14.47
N LYS A 61 22.22 18.92 -13.70
CA LYS A 61 20.91 19.59 -13.80
C LYS A 61 20.65 20.34 -12.50
N THR A 62 20.70 21.65 -12.56
CA THR A 62 20.07 22.52 -11.54
C THR A 62 18.63 22.05 -11.35
N ILE A 63 18.31 21.60 -10.12
CA ILE A 63 16.96 21.17 -9.74
C ILE A 63 16.05 22.35 -9.98
N PRO A 64 14.95 22.18 -10.70
CA PRO A 64 13.98 23.25 -10.86
C PRO A 64 13.51 23.70 -9.48
N SER A 65 13.52 25.00 -9.22
CA SER A 65 12.77 25.60 -8.10
C SER A 65 11.38 25.01 -8.07
N ALA A 66 10.80 24.84 -6.88
CA ALA A 66 9.48 24.21 -6.66
C ALA A 66 8.52 24.53 -7.80
N PRO A 67 7.90 23.50 -8.41
CA PRO A 67 7.03 23.75 -9.55
C PRO A 67 5.90 24.66 -9.08
N LEU A 68 5.76 25.82 -9.71
CA LEU A 68 4.51 26.58 -9.63
C LEU A 68 3.49 25.72 -10.38
N ILE A 69 2.72 24.93 -9.62
CA ILE A 69 1.61 24.18 -10.22
C ILE A 69 0.66 25.21 -10.80
N SER A 70 0.67 25.31 -12.12
CA SER A 70 -0.31 26.10 -12.86
C SER A 70 -1.68 25.47 -12.58
N GLN A 71 -2.44 26.08 -11.68
CA GLN A 71 -3.81 25.68 -11.42
C GLN A 71 -4.71 26.27 -12.49
N SER A 72 -5.59 25.44 -13.05
CA SER A 72 -6.78 26.01 -13.65
C SER A 72 -7.51 26.75 -12.52
N GLU A 73 -7.73 28.02 -12.65
CA GLU A 73 -8.45 28.87 -11.66
C GLU A 73 -9.88 28.39 -11.38
N THR A 74 -10.30 27.31 -12.00
CA THR A 74 -11.66 26.72 -11.99
C THR A 74 -11.82 25.49 -11.11
N SER A 75 -10.75 24.94 -10.52
CA SER A 75 -10.87 23.74 -9.66
C SER A 75 -11.31 24.13 -8.25
N ALA A 76 -12.47 23.62 -7.84
CA ALA A 76 -12.97 23.74 -6.47
C ALA A 76 -12.25 22.80 -5.47
N MET A 77 -11.25 22.04 -5.91
CA MET A 77 -10.49 21.08 -5.08
C MET A 77 -9.91 21.78 -3.85
N THR A 78 -10.08 21.14 -2.69
CA THR A 78 -9.44 21.59 -1.46
C THR A 78 -7.97 21.19 -1.42
N TYR A 79 -7.10 22.13 -1.07
CA TYR A 79 -5.65 21.94 -0.98
C TYR A 79 -5.12 22.18 0.43
N ARG A 80 -4.00 21.57 0.74
CA ARG A 80 -3.16 21.85 1.91
C ARG A 80 -1.76 22.22 1.45
N VAL A 81 -1.06 23.00 2.27
CA VAL A 81 0.32 23.41 1.99
C VAL A 81 1.26 22.57 2.85
N ASN A 82 2.26 21.96 2.22
CA ASN A 82 3.36 21.32 2.96
C ASN A 82 4.16 22.44 3.65
N HIS A 83 4.30 22.36 4.97
CA HIS A 83 4.92 23.39 5.80
C HIS A 83 6.42 23.57 5.54
N HIS A 84 7.10 22.53 4.99
CA HIS A 84 8.54 22.55 4.74
C HIS A 84 8.90 23.00 3.32
N THR A 85 8.11 22.60 2.32
CA THR A 85 8.43 22.85 0.91
C THR A 85 7.49 23.83 0.23
N ASN A 86 6.42 24.28 0.92
CA ASN A 86 5.33 25.11 0.38
C ASN A 86 4.60 24.46 -0.81
N ASP A 87 4.72 23.14 -0.99
CA ASP A 87 3.98 22.41 -2.00
C ASP A 87 2.47 22.50 -1.70
N LYS A 88 1.69 22.96 -2.68
CA LYS A 88 0.23 22.99 -2.60
C LYS A 88 -0.34 21.67 -3.06
N VAL A 89 -0.65 20.78 -2.11
CA VAL A 89 -1.08 19.40 -2.33
C VAL A 89 -2.59 19.29 -2.22
N SER A 90 -3.23 18.59 -3.18
CA SER A 90 -4.67 18.29 -3.10
C SER A 90 -4.97 17.42 -1.88
N LEU A 91 -6.01 17.77 -1.13
CA LEU A 91 -6.41 17.02 0.06
C LEU A 91 -6.90 15.59 -0.28
N LEU A 92 -7.34 15.38 -1.54
CA LEU A 92 -7.52 14.06 -2.14
C LEU A 92 -6.23 13.65 -2.86
N GLY A 93 -5.58 12.57 -2.39
CA GLY A 93 -4.48 11.90 -3.06
C GLY A 93 -4.93 10.63 -3.76
N PHE A 94 -4.36 10.33 -4.92
CA PHE A 94 -4.65 9.11 -5.66
C PHE A 94 -3.71 7.98 -5.23
N GLY A 95 -4.22 7.00 -4.46
CA GLY A 95 -3.50 5.78 -4.11
C GLY A 95 -3.49 4.79 -5.28
N MET A 96 -2.33 4.60 -5.91
CA MET A 96 -2.17 3.82 -7.15
C MET A 96 -2.01 2.29 -6.92
N MET A 97 -2.25 1.80 -5.71
CA MET A 97 -2.11 0.39 -5.36
C MET A 97 -3.16 -0.52 -6.02
N ARG A 98 -4.37 -0.01 -6.25
CA ARG A 98 -5.56 -0.78 -6.67
C ARG A 98 -6.07 -0.38 -8.05
N LEU A 99 -5.17 -0.03 -8.96
CA LEU A 99 -5.50 0.38 -10.32
C LEU A 99 -6.19 -0.73 -11.11
N PRO A 100 -7.07 -0.38 -12.07
CA PRO A 100 -7.53 -1.28 -13.10
C PRO A 100 -6.36 -1.93 -13.84
N ARG A 101 -6.60 -3.11 -14.41
CA ARG A 101 -5.56 -3.80 -15.20
C ARG A 101 -5.33 -3.19 -16.58
N ASN A 102 -6.32 -2.47 -17.10
CA ASN A 102 -6.27 -1.84 -18.41
C ASN A 102 -5.59 -0.48 -18.31
N GLN A 103 -4.49 -0.26 -19.05
CA GLN A 103 -3.74 0.99 -19.05
C GLN A 103 -4.58 2.17 -19.54
N ASP A 104 -5.45 1.98 -20.55
CA ASP A 104 -6.28 3.08 -21.08
C ASP A 104 -7.33 3.53 -20.06
N GLU A 105 -7.83 2.62 -19.24
CA GLU A 105 -8.73 2.95 -18.14
C GLU A 105 -7.99 3.77 -17.07
N VAL A 106 -6.77 3.36 -16.70
CA VAL A 106 -5.91 4.12 -15.78
C VAL A 106 -5.60 5.51 -16.35
N ASN A 107 -5.27 5.60 -17.64
CA ASN A 107 -5.00 6.87 -18.29
C ASN A 107 -6.20 7.82 -18.18
N LYS A 108 -7.41 7.33 -18.47
CA LYS A 108 -8.66 8.12 -18.34
C LYS A 108 -8.90 8.59 -16.91
N MET A 109 -8.65 7.71 -15.93
CA MET A 109 -8.80 8.09 -14.53
C MET A 109 -7.77 9.13 -14.09
N VAL A 110 -6.53 9.03 -14.51
CA VAL A 110 -5.48 10.02 -14.21
C VAL A 110 -5.77 11.35 -14.90
N ASP A 111 -6.21 11.33 -16.16
CA ASP A 111 -6.62 12.54 -16.89
C ASP A 111 -7.76 13.26 -16.16
N TYR A 112 -8.79 12.53 -15.75
CA TYR A 112 -9.90 13.05 -14.99
C TYR A 112 -9.45 13.64 -13.64
N ALA A 113 -8.62 12.91 -12.90
CA ALA A 113 -8.10 13.35 -11.61
C ALA A 113 -7.35 14.66 -11.71
N ILE A 114 -6.40 14.78 -12.64
CA ILE A 114 -5.62 16.01 -12.87
C ILE A 114 -6.52 17.16 -13.33
N ALA A 115 -7.45 16.91 -14.27
CA ALA A 115 -8.39 17.90 -14.75
C ALA A 115 -9.29 18.47 -13.62
N HIS A 116 -9.54 17.71 -12.56
CA HIS A 116 -10.32 18.11 -11.41
C HIS A 116 -9.48 18.51 -10.18
N GLY A 117 -8.17 18.75 -10.38
CA GLY A 117 -7.29 19.32 -9.38
C GLY A 117 -6.61 18.33 -8.43
N VAL A 118 -6.76 17.02 -8.61
CA VAL A 118 -5.96 16.02 -7.89
C VAL A 118 -4.52 16.09 -8.42
N ASN A 119 -3.56 16.31 -7.52
CA ASN A 119 -2.17 16.47 -7.91
C ASN A 119 -1.17 15.62 -7.10
N TYR A 120 -1.63 14.69 -6.26
CA TYR A 120 -0.76 13.78 -5.49
C TYR A 120 -1.07 12.32 -5.83
N PHE A 121 -0.04 11.59 -6.29
CA PHE A 121 -0.13 10.20 -6.75
C PHE A 121 0.84 9.33 -5.97
N ASP A 122 0.31 8.35 -5.22
CA ASP A 122 1.08 7.49 -4.32
C ASP A 122 1.22 6.06 -4.87
N THR A 123 2.44 5.62 -5.07
CA THR A 123 2.77 4.26 -5.51
C THR A 123 3.89 3.62 -4.68
N ALA A 124 4.32 2.42 -5.04
CA ALA A 124 5.47 1.74 -4.43
C ALA A 124 5.93 0.55 -5.30
N PRO A 125 7.21 0.12 -5.21
CA PRO A 125 7.70 -1.12 -5.82
C PRO A 125 6.93 -2.37 -5.35
N ALA A 126 6.44 -2.39 -4.12
CA ALA A 126 5.63 -3.48 -3.56
C ALA A 126 4.24 -3.61 -4.20
N TYR A 127 3.77 -2.62 -4.95
CA TYR A 127 2.43 -2.63 -5.58
C TYR A 127 2.43 -3.27 -6.98
N GLY A 128 3.29 -4.25 -7.20
CA GLY A 128 3.39 -4.99 -8.47
C GLY A 128 3.86 -4.09 -9.62
N ASN A 129 3.00 -3.88 -10.62
CA ASN A 129 3.33 -3.07 -11.80
C ASN A 129 2.91 -1.59 -11.66
N SER A 130 2.49 -1.15 -10.47
CA SER A 130 1.90 0.17 -10.26
C SER A 130 2.83 1.31 -10.68
N GLU A 131 4.14 1.27 -10.36
CA GLU A 131 5.09 2.32 -10.77
C GLU A 131 5.15 2.49 -12.30
N VAL A 132 5.18 1.37 -13.05
CA VAL A 132 5.21 1.42 -14.53
C VAL A 132 3.92 2.01 -15.09
N VAL A 133 2.78 1.52 -14.61
CA VAL A 133 1.45 1.98 -15.04
C VAL A 133 1.24 3.46 -14.71
N THR A 134 1.67 3.88 -13.53
CA THR A 134 1.63 5.27 -13.07
C THR A 134 2.54 6.16 -13.93
N GLY A 135 3.77 5.74 -14.19
CA GLY A 135 4.72 6.47 -15.03
C GLY A 135 4.18 6.70 -16.45
N ILE A 136 3.61 5.65 -17.08
CA ILE A 136 2.97 5.77 -18.40
C ILE A 136 1.83 6.79 -18.38
N ALA A 137 0.95 6.74 -17.36
CA ALA A 137 -0.19 7.62 -17.28
C ALA A 137 0.23 9.09 -17.05
N LEU A 138 1.13 9.34 -16.08
CA LEU A 138 1.54 10.69 -15.68
C LEU A 138 2.48 11.36 -16.68
N LYS A 139 3.29 10.61 -17.45
CA LYS A 139 4.14 11.19 -18.50
C LYS A 139 3.38 11.98 -19.56
N ARG A 140 2.08 11.76 -19.69
CA ARG A 140 1.19 12.46 -20.63
C ARG A 140 0.86 13.89 -20.17
N HIS A 141 1.21 14.23 -18.93
CA HIS A 141 0.96 15.52 -18.31
C HIS A 141 2.26 16.27 -18.00
N PRO A 142 2.23 17.61 -17.94
CA PRO A 142 3.40 18.37 -17.53
C PRO A 142 3.93 17.92 -16.15
N ARG A 143 5.23 17.66 -16.04
CA ARG A 143 5.85 17.13 -14.80
C ARG A 143 5.58 18.03 -13.57
N ASN A 144 5.42 19.31 -13.78
CA ASN A 144 5.13 20.30 -12.75
C ASN A 144 3.63 20.44 -12.42
N SER A 145 2.75 19.61 -12.97
CA SER A 145 1.32 19.61 -12.64
C SER A 145 0.92 18.61 -11.56
N TYR A 146 1.87 17.77 -11.07
CA TYR A 146 1.58 16.73 -10.10
C TYR A 146 2.79 16.41 -9.23
N TYR A 147 2.53 15.81 -8.07
CA TYR A 147 3.50 15.22 -7.16
C TYR A 147 3.45 13.71 -7.20
N ILE A 148 4.61 13.04 -7.25
CA ILE A 148 4.76 11.60 -7.17
C ILE A 148 5.32 11.21 -5.81
N ALA A 149 4.66 10.26 -5.15
CA ALA A 149 5.17 9.55 -3.99
C ALA A 149 5.49 8.09 -4.35
N THR A 150 6.69 7.62 -4.01
CA THR A 150 7.06 6.20 -4.03
C THR A 150 7.90 5.82 -2.82
N LYS A 151 8.25 4.52 -2.67
CA LYS A 151 8.70 4.02 -1.39
C LYS A 151 9.86 3.04 -1.50
N MET A 152 10.74 2.99 -0.50
CA MET A 152 11.74 1.94 -0.33
C MET A 152 11.08 0.65 0.20
N SER A 153 10.69 -0.25 -0.70
CA SER A 153 9.92 -1.46 -0.40
C SER A 153 10.81 -2.68 -0.13
N ASN A 154 11.79 -2.54 0.74
CA ASN A 154 12.79 -3.58 1.04
C ASN A 154 12.40 -4.50 2.23
N GLN A 155 11.10 -4.82 2.43
CA GLN A 155 10.61 -5.66 3.53
C GLN A 155 11.04 -7.14 3.41
N ASN A 156 11.41 -7.59 2.21
CA ASN A 156 11.90 -8.95 2.01
C ASN A 156 13.40 -9.00 2.31
N ARG A 157 13.83 -9.90 3.21
CA ARG A 157 15.25 -10.06 3.60
C ARG A 157 16.23 -10.24 2.45
N ARG A 158 15.77 -10.73 1.29
CA ARG A 158 16.61 -10.86 0.08
C ARG A 158 17.03 -9.53 -0.52
N VAL A 159 16.36 -8.44 -0.14
CA VAL A 159 16.61 -7.07 -0.66
C VAL A 159 16.94 -6.09 0.47
N HIS A 160 17.31 -6.56 1.68
CA HIS A 160 17.72 -5.70 2.80
C HIS A 160 19.12 -5.10 2.61
N SER A 161 19.98 -5.72 1.77
CA SER A 161 21.30 -5.18 1.54
C SER A 161 21.25 -3.78 0.93
N PHE A 162 22.26 -2.95 1.21
CA PHE A 162 22.37 -1.62 0.62
C PHE A 162 22.31 -1.67 -0.91
N GLU A 163 23.05 -2.59 -1.54
CA GLU A 163 23.13 -2.71 -2.99
C GLU A 163 21.76 -3.04 -3.63
N GLU A 164 21.01 -3.98 -3.06
CA GLU A 164 19.69 -4.33 -3.60
C GLU A 164 18.66 -3.22 -3.34
N SER A 165 18.72 -2.56 -2.19
CA SER A 165 17.89 -1.40 -1.88
C SER A 165 18.20 -0.21 -2.81
N LYS A 166 19.47 0.06 -3.08
CA LYS A 166 19.90 1.10 -4.03
C LYS A 166 19.41 0.81 -5.44
N LYS A 167 19.53 -0.43 -5.92
CA LYS A 167 18.95 -0.84 -7.22
C LYS A 167 17.44 -0.65 -7.27
N MET A 168 16.72 -0.90 -6.16
CA MET A 168 15.27 -0.67 -6.07
C MET A 168 14.95 0.82 -6.19
N TYR A 169 15.70 1.67 -5.50
CA TYR A 169 15.61 3.13 -5.59
C TYR A 169 15.81 3.62 -7.03
N GLU A 170 16.90 3.21 -7.69
CA GLU A 170 17.21 3.58 -9.08
C GLU A 170 16.10 3.12 -10.06
N ARG A 171 15.58 1.90 -9.90
CA ARG A 171 14.50 1.38 -10.74
C ARG A 171 13.20 2.16 -10.60
N SER A 172 12.94 2.82 -9.48
CA SER A 172 11.74 3.64 -9.33
C SER A 172 11.74 4.82 -10.29
N PHE A 173 12.89 5.46 -10.53
CA PHE A 173 13.03 6.53 -11.53
C PHE A 173 12.77 6.02 -12.96
N GLU A 174 13.34 4.86 -13.31
CA GLU A 174 13.15 4.23 -14.63
C GLU A 174 11.68 3.90 -14.86
N ARG A 175 11.01 3.26 -13.88
CA ARG A 175 9.62 2.82 -14.00
C ARG A 175 8.64 3.99 -14.04
N LEU A 176 8.89 5.00 -13.23
CA LEU A 176 8.09 6.21 -13.18
C LEU A 176 8.41 7.20 -14.31
N GLN A 177 9.55 7.01 -15.01
CA GLN A 177 10.04 7.85 -16.10
C GLN A 177 10.24 9.31 -15.67
N ILE A 178 10.90 9.52 -14.53
CA ILE A 178 11.11 10.84 -13.89
C ILE A 178 12.58 11.04 -13.50
N ASP A 179 13.00 12.29 -13.37
CA ASP A 179 14.36 12.68 -12.96
C ASP A 179 14.46 13.00 -11.45
N TYR A 180 13.35 13.26 -10.77
CA TYR A 180 13.28 13.50 -9.33
C TYR A 180 11.95 12.98 -8.75
N ILE A 181 11.97 12.63 -7.45
CA ILE A 181 10.79 12.15 -6.69
C ILE A 181 10.36 13.25 -5.72
N ASP A 182 9.07 13.61 -5.74
CA ASP A 182 8.56 14.65 -4.86
C ASP A 182 8.45 14.18 -3.40
N TYR A 183 7.98 12.95 -3.16
CA TYR A 183 7.78 12.37 -1.84
C TYR A 183 8.32 10.94 -1.80
N TYR A 184 9.38 10.70 -1.04
CA TYR A 184 9.97 9.36 -0.89
C TYR A 184 9.81 8.83 0.53
N LEU A 185 9.38 7.57 0.67
CA LEU A 185 9.07 7.00 1.98
C LEU A 185 9.93 5.77 2.30
N LEU A 186 10.37 5.65 3.55
CA LEU A 186 10.73 4.35 4.11
C LEU A 186 9.44 3.52 4.22
N HIS A 187 9.34 2.39 3.50
CA HIS A 187 8.09 1.65 3.37
C HIS A 187 7.86 0.69 4.53
N ALA A 188 6.67 0.77 5.13
CA ALA A 188 6.17 -0.15 6.16
C ALA A 188 7.16 -0.33 7.31
N VAL A 189 7.55 0.77 7.95
CA VAL A 189 8.39 0.71 9.16
C VAL A 189 7.58 0.25 10.36
N GLY A 190 8.20 -0.48 11.27
CA GLY A 190 7.58 -0.97 12.50
C GLY A 190 6.92 -2.33 12.40
N GLY A 191 6.86 -2.98 11.22
CA GLY A 191 6.18 -4.27 11.03
C GLY A 191 6.71 -5.39 11.94
N SER A 192 8.02 -5.44 12.19
CA SER A 192 8.67 -6.43 13.08
C SER A 192 9.56 -5.79 14.16
N GLY A 193 9.35 -4.49 14.47
CA GLY A 193 10.03 -3.74 15.53
C GLY A 193 11.40 -3.20 15.15
N MET A 194 12.13 -2.71 16.16
CA MET A 194 13.41 -1.99 16.00
C MET A 194 14.51 -2.82 15.35
N SER A 195 14.59 -4.12 15.62
CA SER A 195 15.63 -4.98 15.03
C SER A 195 15.51 -5.05 13.50
N GLU A 196 14.29 -5.26 12.97
CA GLU A 196 14.07 -5.24 11.52
C GLU A 196 14.32 -3.86 10.92
N PHE A 197 13.89 -2.81 11.60
CA PHE A 197 14.11 -1.44 11.18
C PHE A 197 15.61 -1.14 11.04
N ASN A 198 16.42 -1.49 12.05
CA ASN A 198 17.86 -1.30 12.04
C ASN A 198 18.51 -2.08 10.89
N GLU A 199 18.17 -3.37 10.71
CA GLU A 199 18.69 -4.20 9.62
C GLU A 199 18.38 -3.58 8.24
N ARG A 200 17.20 -3.00 8.05
CA ARG A 200 16.75 -2.45 6.77
C ARG A 200 17.31 -1.07 6.43
N PHE A 201 17.56 -0.23 7.42
CA PHE A 201 17.79 1.19 7.17
C PHE A 201 19.00 1.78 7.89
N ILE A 202 19.38 1.27 9.06
CA ILE A 202 20.46 1.86 9.88
C ILE A 202 21.77 1.13 9.64
N ASP A 203 21.82 -0.19 9.90
CA ASP A 203 23.05 -0.99 9.93
C ASP A 203 23.74 -1.05 8.57
N ASN A 204 22.97 -0.98 7.49
CA ASN A 204 23.46 -0.98 6.11
C ASN A 204 23.72 0.42 5.55
N GLY A 205 23.46 1.49 6.30
CA GLY A 205 23.66 2.89 5.86
C GLY A 205 22.64 3.42 4.85
N LEU A 206 21.54 2.70 4.62
CA LEU A 206 20.53 3.08 3.61
C LEU A 206 19.85 4.40 3.95
N LEU A 207 19.51 4.64 5.24
CA LEU A 207 18.85 5.88 5.63
C LEU A 207 19.76 7.10 5.39
N ASP A 208 21.06 6.99 5.72
CA ASP A 208 22.02 8.06 5.45
C ASP A 208 22.19 8.31 3.95
N PHE A 209 22.10 7.26 3.12
CA PHE A 209 22.08 7.40 1.66
C PHE A 209 20.84 8.18 1.19
N LEU A 210 19.63 7.82 1.67
CA LEU A 210 18.40 8.50 1.27
C LEU A 210 18.37 9.97 1.73
N VAL A 211 18.95 10.29 2.89
CA VAL A 211 19.15 11.69 3.34
C VAL A 211 20.04 12.44 2.36
N LYS A 212 21.16 11.85 1.91
CA LYS A 212 22.05 12.47 0.89
C LYS A 212 21.34 12.64 -0.45
N GLU A 213 20.52 11.71 -0.89
CA GLU A 213 19.72 11.82 -2.11
C GLU A 213 18.70 12.96 -2.03
N ARG A 214 18.12 13.20 -0.84
CA ARG A 214 17.27 14.37 -0.59
C ARG A 214 18.11 15.66 -0.64
N ASP A 215 19.24 15.71 0.02
CA ASP A 215 20.09 16.90 0.07
C ASP A 215 20.69 17.22 -1.31
N ALA A 216 20.87 16.21 -2.16
CA ALA A 216 21.22 16.37 -3.58
C ALA A 216 20.03 16.77 -4.47
N GLY A 217 18.79 16.70 -3.94
CA GLY A 217 17.54 17.07 -4.61
C GLY A 217 16.93 16.01 -5.51
N HIS A 218 17.45 14.80 -5.54
CA HIS A 218 16.81 13.69 -6.22
C HIS A 218 15.51 13.28 -5.52
N ILE A 219 15.40 13.53 -4.21
CA ILE A 219 14.20 13.44 -3.38
C ILE A 219 13.88 14.84 -2.85
N ARG A 220 12.67 15.34 -3.04
CA ARG A 220 12.27 16.65 -2.51
C ARG A 220 11.81 16.56 -1.06
N ASN A 221 11.03 15.55 -0.72
CA ASN A 221 10.49 15.29 0.61
C ASN A 221 10.80 13.86 1.03
N LEU A 222 11.48 13.64 2.15
CA LEU A 222 11.71 12.34 2.75
C LEU A 222 10.74 12.12 3.91
N GLY A 223 10.15 10.94 3.99
CA GLY A 223 9.22 10.55 5.03
C GLY A 223 9.20 9.04 5.24
N PHE A 224 8.23 8.53 5.95
CA PHE A 224 8.05 7.10 6.14
C PHE A 224 6.57 6.70 6.22
N SER A 225 6.25 5.44 5.93
CA SER A 225 4.94 4.86 6.18
C SER A 225 5.02 3.90 7.36
N TYR A 226 4.18 4.14 8.37
CA TYR A 226 4.17 3.39 9.61
C TYR A 226 3.15 2.25 9.58
N HIS A 227 3.59 1.04 10.03
CA HIS A 227 2.77 -0.16 10.09
C HIS A 227 3.16 -1.04 11.29
N GLY A 228 2.76 -0.73 12.50
CA GLY A 228 2.88 -1.68 13.59
C GLY A 228 3.54 -1.17 14.86
N ASN A 229 4.80 -1.50 15.14
CA ASN A 229 5.44 -1.26 16.41
C ASN A 229 5.65 0.24 16.68
N VAL A 230 5.04 0.76 17.77
CA VAL A 230 5.05 2.17 18.12
C VAL A 230 6.44 2.67 18.55
N GLU A 231 7.30 1.79 19.06
CA GLU A 231 8.68 2.15 19.43
C GLU A 231 9.48 2.66 18.22
N VAL A 232 9.29 2.03 17.05
CA VAL A 232 9.93 2.47 15.79
C VAL A 232 9.39 3.83 15.35
N PHE A 233 8.09 4.05 15.46
CA PHE A 233 7.46 5.33 15.16
C PHE A 233 7.99 6.43 16.05
N ASP A 234 8.00 6.17 17.35
CA ASP A 234 8.48 7.12 18.36
C ASP A 234 9.94 7.47 18.14
N TRP A 235 10.78 6.45 17.89
CA TRP A 235 12.20 6.67 17.61
C TRP A 235 12.42 7.54 16.38
N LEU A 236 11.68 7.32 15.30
CA LEU A 236 11.81 8.12 14.06
C LEU A 236 11.37 9.57 14.26
N VAL A 237 10.26 9.80 14.97
CA VAL A 237 9.75 11.15 15.26
C VAL A 237 10.69 11.88 16.23
N ASP A 238 11.16 11.20 17.28
CA ASP A 238 12.04 11.80 18.29
C ASP A 238 13.47 12.09 17.76
N ASN A 239 13.89 11.43 16.68
CA ASN A 239 15.15 11.72 15.99
C ASN A 239 14.97 12.57 14.70
N ASN A 240 13.84 13.29 14.57
CA ASN A 240 13.56 14.05 13.36
C ASN A 240 14.53 15.20 13.11
N ASP A 241 15.13 15.78 14.12
CA ASP A 241 16.19 16.80 13.99
C ASP A 241 17.38 16.30 13.15
N LYS A 242 17.68 15.00 13.20
CA LYS A 242 18.75 14.38 12.43
C LYS A 242 18.33 14.09 11.00
N TYR A 243 17.10 13.60 10.77
CA TYR A 243 16.70 13.05 9.48
C TYR A 243 15.83 14.00 8.66
N ASN A 244 15.17 14.96 9.34
CA ASN A 244 14.30 15.97 8.74
C ASN A 244 13.21 15.35 7.83
N PHE A 245 12.43 14.42 8.39
CA PHE A 245 11.23 13.91 7.75
C PHE A 245 10.18 15.03 7.69
N THR A 246 9.68 15.31 6.51
CA THR A 246 8.73 16.40 6.29
C THR A 246 7.28 15.96 6.33
N PHE A 247 7.04 14.65 6.27
CA PHE A 247 5.70 14.05 6.32
C PHE A 247 5.79 12.59 6.78
N VAL A 248 4.68 12.06 7.32
CA VAL A 248 4.57 10.65 7.71
C VAL A 248 3.23 10.08 7.25
N GLN A 249 3.24 8.91 6.64
CA GLN A 249 2.04 8.21 6.20
C GLN A 249 1.57 7.25 7.31
N ILE A 250 0.36 7.47 7.81
CA ILE A 250 -0.27 6.67 8.88
C ILE A 250 -1.66 6.15 8.46
N GLU A 251 -2.05 5.00 8.99
CA GLU A 251 -3.45 4.55 8.94
C GLU A 251 -4.28 5.44 9.86
N LEU A 252 -5.30 6.10 9.29
CA LEU A 252 -6.14 7.01 10.05
C LEU A 252 -7.55 7.07 9.46
N ASN A 253 -8.54 6.81 10.30
CA ASN A 253 -9.97 6.89 10.02
C ASN A 253 -10.73 7.03 11.34
N TYR A 254 -12.05 7.28 11.30
CA TYR A 254 -12.84 7.53 12.51
C TYR A 254 -13.00 6.31 13.44
N ILE A 255 -12.74 5.07 12.96
CA ILE A 255 -12.70 3.88 13.83
C ILE A 255 -11.32 3.76 14.48
N ASP A 256 -10.25 3.72 13.70
CA ASP A 256 -8.89 3.55 14.21
C ASP A 256 -8.45 4.72 15.08
N TRP A 257 -9.17 5.83 15.06
CA TRP A 257 -8.90 7.01 15.87
C TRP A 257 -8.73 6.65 17.36
N ARG A 258 -9.67 5.85 17.92
CA ARG A 258 -9.66 5.43 19.33
C ARG A 258 -9.88 3.93 19.54
N HIS A 259 -9.92 3.15 18.48
CA HIS A 259 -10.24 1.72 18.57
C HIS A 259 -9.20 0.82 17.90
N ALA A 260 -8.11 1.39 17.38
CA ALA A 260 -7.05 0.60 16.76
C ALA A 260 -6.36 -0.31 17.77
N SER A 261 -6.13 0.18 19.00
CA SER A 261 -5.50 -0.56 20.09
C SER A 261 -6.43 -1.55 20.79
N LEU A 262 -7.75 -1.46 20.63
CA LEU A 262 -8.72 -2.37 21.26
C LEU A 262 -8.79 -3.73 20.58
N GLY A 263 -8.48 -3.81 19.28
CA GLY A 263 -8.39 -5.03 18.52
C GLY A 263 -9.72 -5.77 18.34
N ASN A 264 -10.40 -5.54 17.24
CA ASN A 264 -11.54 -6.36 16.84
C ASN A 264 -11.09 -7.77 16.44
N GLY A 265 -11.58 -8.80 17.13
CA GLY A 265 -11.28 -10.19 16.83
C GLY A 265 -9.88 -10.66 17.26
N GLY A 266 -9.29 -10.02 18.27
CA GLY A 266 -7.99 -10.43 18.84
C GLY A 266 -6.78 -9.71 18.27
N TRP A 267 -6.96 -8.61 17.53
CA TRP A 267 -5.89 -7.82 16.91
C TRP A 267 -5.82 -6.45 17.54
N LYS A 268 -4.70 -6.18 18.13
CA LYS A 268 -4.40 -4.93 18.79
C LYS A 268 -3.27 -4.26 18.03
N LYS A 269 -3.51 -3.06 17.47
CA LYS A 269 -2.42 -2.18 17.05
C LYS A 269 -1.74 -1.62 18.30
N ASP A 270 -0.45 -1.33 18.20
CA ASP A 270 0.31 -0.84 19.36
C ASP A 270 -0.17 0.54 19.83
N ALA A 271 -0.74 1.34 18.93
CA ALA A 271 -1.25 2.68 19.23
C ALA A 271 -2.51 3.00 18.41
N ASP A 272 -3.38 3.84 18.99
CA ASP A 272 -4.50 4.45 18.28
C ASP A 272 -4.03 5.56 17.34
N ALA A 273 -4.79 5.83 16.29
CA ALA A 273 -4.44 6.84 15.30
C ALA A 273 -4.41 8.26 15.90
N GLU A 274 -5.20 8.51 16.96
CA GLU A 274 -5.16 9.77 17.74
C GLU A 274 -3.77 10.03 18.36
N TYR A 275 -3.13 8.99 18.91
CA TYR A 275 -1.77 9.10 19.43
C TYR A 275 -0.77 9.47 18.34
N LEU A 276 -0.80 8.73 17.22
CA LEU A 276 0.12 8.94 16.10
C LEU A 276 -0.03 10.35 15.51
N TYR A 277 -1.27 10.76 15.28
CA TYR A 277 -1.60 12.09 14.75
C TYR A 277 -1.12 13.21 15.67
N ASN A 278 -1.43 13.12 16.98
CA ASN A 278 -1.07 14.16 17.95
C ASN A 278 0.46 14.26 18.15
N LYS A 279 1.18 13.12 18.08
CA LYS A 279 2.65 13.14 18.15
C LYS A 279 3.26 13.80 16.93
N LEU A 280 2.74 13.54 15.74
CA LEU A 280 3.18 14.21 14.50
C LEU A 280 2.87 15.71 14.52
N ASP A 281 1.67 16.09 14.93
CA ASP A 281 1.25 17.50 15.03
C ASP A 281 2.16 18.26 15.99
N LYS A 282 2.43 17.70 17.18
CA LYS A 282 3.37 18.27 18.16
C LYS A 282 4.80 18.40 17.62
N ALA A 283 5.22 17.49 16.76
CA ALA A 283 6.54 17.52 16.12
C ALA A 283 6.59 18.44 14.87
N GLY A 284 5.48 19.05 14.47
CA GLY A 284 5.39 19.88 13.27
C GLY A 284 5.46 19.07 11.96
N ILE A 285 5.21 17.76 12.01
CA ILE A 285 5.25 16.85 10.85
C ILE A 285 3.82 16.60 10.37
N GLN A 286 3.56 16.83 9.10
CA GLN A 286 2.22 16.60 8.54
C GLN A 286 1.97 15.12 8.26
N ALA A 287 0.72 14.69 8.47
CA ALA A 287 0.29 13.33 8.19
C ALA A 287 -0.25 13.20 6.75
N VAL A 288 0.17 12.16 6.05
CA VAL A 288 -0.47 11.61 4.86
C VAL A 288 -1.31 10.41 5.31
N VAL A 289 -2.59 10.40 4.96
CA VAL A 289 -3.50 9.35 5.45
C VAL A 289 -3.59 8.19 4.47
N MET A 290 -3.32 6.99 4.95
CA MET A 290 -3.67 5.74 4.29
C MET A 290 -4.83 5.05 5.03
N GLU A 291 -5.52 4.14 4.35
CA GLU A 291 -6.69 3.40 4.85
C GLU A 291 -7.83 4.29 5.43
N PRO A 292 -8.15 5.44 4.80
CA PRO A 292 -9.25 6.30 5.27
C PRO A 292 -10.59 5.58 5.25
N LEU A 293 -10.73 4.55 4.41
CA LEU A 293 -11.93 3.71 4.29
C LEU A 293 -11.75 2.28 4.82
N LEU A 294 -10.64 1.95 5.51
CA LEU A 294 -10.33 0.58 5.96
C LEU A 294 -10.51 -0.47 4.85
N GLY A 295 -9.87 -0.24 3.69
CA GLY A 295 -10.01 -1.13 2.54
C GLY A 295 -11.40 -1.16 1.91
N GLY A 296 -12.23 -0.16 2.16
CA GLY A 296 -13.61 -0.05 1.68
C GLY A 296 -14.68 -0.43 2.71
N ARG A 297 -14.29 -0.88 3.91
CA ARG A 297 -15.24 -1.23 4.98
C ARG A 297 -16.09 -0.03 5.40
N LEU A 298 -15.52 1.18 5.43
CA LEU A 298 -16.24 2.41 5.79
C LEU A 298 -17.09 2.98 4.63
N ALA A 299 -16.98 2.42 3.43
CA ALA A 299 -17.93 2.66 2.35
C ALA A 299 -19.12 1.67 2.38
N ASN A 300 -18.96 0.56 3.12
CA ASN A 300 -19.95 -0.51 3.24
C ASN A 300 -20.14 -0.88 4.73
N VAL A 301 -20.67 0.06 5.49
CA VAL A 301 -21.00 -0.12 6.93
C VAL A 301 -22.31 -0.92 7.10
N PRO A 302 -22.61 -1.47 8.31
CA PRO A 302 -23.90 -2.07 8.59
C PRO A 302 -25.08 -1.18 8.20
N GLU A 303 -26.16 -1.81 7.70
CA GLU A 303 -27.29 -1.11 7.07
C GLU A 303 -27.94 -0.05 7.98
N GLU A 304 -27.98 -0.29 9.28
CA GLU A 304 -28.53 0.66 10.27
C GLU A 304 -27.69 1.95 10.31
N PHE A 305 -26.37 1.86 10.34
CA PHE A 305 -25.48 3.02 10.32
C PHE A 305 -25.53 3.72 8.95
N ALA A 306 -25.60 2.95 7.85
CA ALA A 306 -25.76 3.53 6.53
C ALA A 306 -27.05 4.36 6.41
N LYS A 307 -28.17 3.88 6.98
CA LYS A 307 -29.45 4.60 7.02
C LYS A 307 -29.35 5.88 7.85
N GLU A 308 -28.65 5.83 8.97
CA GLU A 308 -28.46 6.99 9.84
C GLU A 308 -27.62 8.07 9.16
N LEU A 309 -26.50 7.71 8.53
CA LEU A 309 -25.68 8.63 7.73
C LEU A 309 -26.47 9.26 6.58
N LYS A 310 -27.23 8.44 5.85
CA LYS A 310 -28.11 8.91 4.76
C LYS A 310 -29.25 9.80 5.22
N ALA A 311 -29.78 9.60 6.42
CA ALA A 311 -30.80 10.47 6.99
C ALA A 311 -30.29 11.89 7.26
N GLN A 312 -29.00 12.04 7.62
CA GLN A 312 -28.37 13.35 7.83
C GLN A 312 -27.97 14.00 6.49
N ARG A 313 -27.42 13.21 5.53
CA ARG A 313 -26.94 13.68 4.23
C ARG A 313 -27.42 12.75 3.09
N PRO A 314 -28.63 12.92 2.59
CA PRO A 314 -29.23 11.99 1.61
C PRO A 314 -28.46 11.87 0.29
N ASN A 315 -27.81 12.97 -0.13
CA ASN A 315 -27.12 13.07 -1.42
C ASN A 315 -25.63 12.70 -1.36
N ASP A 316 -25.09 12.44 -0.16
CA ASP A 316 -23.70 12.09 0.05
C ASP A 316 -23.52 10.57 0.10
N SER A 317 -22.41 10.05 -0.44
CA SER A 317 -22.07 8.63 -0.29
C SER A 317 -21.75 8.30 1.17
N VAL A 318 -21.83 7.03 1.55
CA VAL A 318 -21.36 6.58 2.88
C VAL A 318 -19.85 6.80 3.00
N ALA A 319 -19.10 6.61 1.92
CA ALA A 319 -17.65 6.83 1.89
C ALA A 319 -17.26 8.29 2.18
N SER A 320 -18.05 9.25 1.71
CA SER A 320 -17.77 10.68 1.90
C SER A 320 -17.69 11.09 3.37
N TRP A 321 -18.41 10.43 4.26
CA TRP A 321 -18.37 10.70 5.69
C TRP A 321 -17.00 10.46 6.30
N ALA A 322 -16.35 9.34 5.93
CA ALA A 322 -14.99 9.06 6.38
C ALA A 322 -13.97 10.05 5.81
N PHE A 323 -14.10 10.42 4.55
CA PHE A 323 -13.24 11.44 3.93
C PHE A 323 -13.40 12.81 4.54
N ARG A 324 -14.65 13.24 4.79
CA ARG A 324 -14.93 14.52 5.45
C ARG A 324 -14.37 14.56 6.87
N TRP A 325 -14.51 13.44 7.60
CA TRP A 325 -13.96 13.32 8.94
C TRP A 325 -12.44 13.47 8.95
N VAL A 326 -11.73 12.73 8.09
CA VAL A 326 -10.26 12.86 7.94
C VAL A 326 -9.88 14.27 7.52
N GLY A 327 -10.55 14.82 6.51
CA GLY A 327 -10.28 16.17 6.00
C GLY A 327 -10.57 17.30 6.97
N THR A 328 -11.31 17.03 8.07
CA THR A 328 -11.54 17.98 9.15
C THR A 328 -10.30 18.20 10.01
N LEU A 329 -9.38 17.24 10.06
CA LEU A 329 -8.15 17.31 10.87
C LEU A 329 -7.13 18.24 10.20
N PRO A 330 -6.65 19.32 10.90
CA PRO A 330 -5.86 20.36 10.25
C PRO A 330 -4.46 19.91 9.80
N ASN A 331 -3.81 18.99 10.53
CA ASN A 331 -2.44 18.53 10.24
C ASN A 331 -2.38 17.40 9.17
N ILE A 332 -3.45 17.20 8.40
CA ILE A 332 -3.44 16.27 7.27
C ILE A 332 -2.97 17.00 6.01
N LEU A 333 -1.91 16.50 5.37
CA LEU A 333 -1.43 17.02 4.08
C LEU A 333 -2.30 16.51 2.93
N THR A 334 -2.54 15.20 2.87
CA THR A 334 -3.38 14.57 1.85
C THR A 334 -3.97 13.24 2.35
N THR A 335 -5.10 12.83 1.76
CA THR A 335 -5.83 11.61 2.09
C THR A 335 -5.80 10.67 0.88
N LEU A 336 -5.12 9.53 1.01
CA LEU A 336 -4.96 8.58 -0.08
C LEU A 336 -6.22 7.74 -0.26
N SER A 337 -6.80 7.78 -1.43
CA SER A 337 -7.88 6.87 -1.82
C SER A 337 -7.46 5.95 -2.96
N GLY A 338 -7.65 4.64 -2.78
CA GLY A 338 -7.44 3.60 -3.79
C GLY A 338 -8.64 3.49 -4.72
N MET A 339 -8.88 4.49 -5.53
CA MET A 339 -9.98 4.54 -6.48
C MET A 339 -9.76 3.52 -7.60
N SER A 340 -10.55 2.46 -7.64
CA SER A 340 -10.37 1.32 -8.55
C SER A 340 -11.24 1.39 -9.81
N ASN A 341 -12.10 2.41 -9.93
CA ASN A 341 -12.94 2.69 -11.09
C ASN A 341 -13.33 4.17 -11.13
N MET A 342 -13.90 4.62 -12.23
CA MET A 342 -14.27 6.03 -12.45
C MET A 342 -15.32 6.52 -11.44
N ALA A 343 -16.32 5.70 -11.09
CA ALA A 343 -17.35 6.10 -10.13
C ALA A 343 -16.80 6.43 -8.74
N HIS A 344 -15.78 5.66 -8.26
CA HIS A 344 -15.10 6.01 -7.02
C HIS A 344 -14.35 7.34 -7.13
N LEU A 345 -13.70 7.60 -8.26
CA LEU A 345 -12.97 8.84 -8.49
C LEU A 345 -13.90 10.04 -8.52
N GLU A 346 -15.01 9.94 -9.25
CA GLU A 346 -16.02 11.01 -9.37
C GLU A 346 -16.64 11.36 -8.01
N ASP A 347 -17.02 10.35 -7.22
CA ASP A 347 -17.57 10.54 -5.87
C ASP A 347 -16.58 11.20 -4.92
N ASN A 348 -15.32 10.76 -4.96
CA ASN A 348 -14.27 11.34 -4.13
C ASN A 348 -13.91 12.76 -4.54
N VAL A 349 -13.78 13.04 -5.85
CA VAL A 349 -13.58 14.40 -6.35
C VAL A 349 -14.72 15.30 -5.90
N LYS A 350 -15.97 14.87 -6.01
CA LYS A 350 -17.14 15.62 -5.51
C LYS A 350 -17.00 15.91 -4.01
N THR A 351 -16.55 14.95 -3.21
CA THR A 351 -16.41 15.10 -1.75
C THR A 351 -15.36 16.14 -1.36
N PHE A 352 -14.26 16.24 -2.13
CA PHE A 352 -13.15 17.13 -1.84
C PHE A 352 -13.18 18.47 -2.62
N SER A 353 -14.26 18.77 -3.40
CA SER A 353 -14.31 19.92 -4.32
C SER A 353 -15.53 20.82 -4.14
N PRO A 354 -15.57 21.69 -3.12
CA PRO A 354 -14.70 21.80 -1.96
C PRO A 354 -15.05 20.79 -0.86
N LEU A 355 -14.09 20.45 -0.01
CA LEU A 355 -14.39 19.68 1.19
C LEU A 355 -15.32 20.50 2.11
N ASP A 356 -16.41 19.88 2.53
CA ASP A 356 -17.26 20.37 3.62
C ASP A 356 -16.86 19.61 4.91
N PRO A 357 -16.12 20.22 5.86
CA PRO A 357 -15.66 19.55 7.06
C PRO A 357 -16.81 19.04 7.93
N CYS A 358 -16.58 17.95 8.69
CA CYS A 358 -17.56 17.48 9.65
C CYS A 358 -17.78 18.50 10.78
N THR A 359 -19.05 18.79 11.05
CA THR A 359 -19.46 19.51 12.27
C THR A 359 -19.18 18.68 13.52
N ASP A 360 -19.19 19.29 14.72
CA ASP A 360 -18.97 18.56 15.97
C ASP A 360 -20.06 17.49 16.18
N ARG A 361 -21.33 17.78 15.86
CA ARG A 361 -22.42 16.79 15.88
C ARG A 361 -22.18 15.61 14.94
N GLU A 362 -21.64 15.86 13.75
CA GLU A 362 -21.31 14.79 12.80
C GLU A 362 -20.11 13.94 13.30
N LYS A 363 -19.12 14.56 13.94
CA LYS A 363 -18.00 13.86 14.60
C LYS A 363 -18.50 12.98 15.76
N GLU A 364 -19.41 13.48 16.58
CA GLU A 364 -20.06 12.70 17.66
C GLU A 364 -20.84 11.50 17.09
N LEU A 365 -21.62 11.71 16.02
CA LEU A 365 -22.32 10.63 15.33
C LEU A 365 -21.36 9.54 14.83
N LEU A 366 -20.26 9.95 14.18
CA LEU A 366 -19.27 9.00 13.69
C LEU A 366 -18.54 8.26 14.83
N ALA A 367 -18.32 8.90 15.98
CA ALA A 367 -17.80 8.24 17.17
C ALA A 367 -18.76 7.18 17.70
N GLN A 368 -20.07 7.46 17.78
CA GLN A 368 -21.08 6.49 18.18
C GLN A 368 -21.18 5.31 17.19
N ILE A 369 -21.06 5.58 15.88
CA ILE A 369 -21.01 4.55 14.85
C ILE A 369 -19.74 3.69 15.01
N ALA A 370 -18.59 4.29 15.32
CA ALA A 370 -17.35 3.56 15.57
C ALA A 370 -17.48 2.61 16.77
N ASP A 371 -18.06 3.09 17.88
CA ASP A 371 -18.35 2.27 19.05
C ASP A 371 -19.30 1.11 18.71
N GLY A 372 -20.38 1.39 17.97
CA GLY A 372 -21.32 0.38 17.52
C GLY A 372 -20.67 -0.66 16.61
N MET A 373 -19.84 -0.24 15.65
CA MET A 373 -19.14 -1.15 14.74
C MET A 373 -18.12 -2.06 15.44
N ASN A 374 -17.57 -1.66 16.57
CA ASN A 374 -16.69 -2.53 17.38
C ASN A 374 -17.41 -3.76 17.93
N GLY A 375 -18.73 -3.70 18.13
CA GLY A 375 -19.56 -4.83 18.52
C GLY A 375 -19.81 -5.84 17.39
N TYR A 376 -19.52 -5.51 16.14
CA TYR A 376 -19.74 -6.40 15.00
C TYR A 376 -18.57 -7.39 14.84
N PRO A 377 -18.87 -8.69 14.62
CA PRO A 377 -17.85 -9.73 14.51
C PRO A 377 -17.13 -9.72 13.14
N THR A 378 -16.85 -8.55 12.57
CA THR A 378 -16.16 -8.41 11.29
C THR A 378 -14.69 -8.76 11.41
N ILE A 379 -14.10 -9.25 10.31
CA ILE A 379 -12.66 -9.49 10.19
C ILE A 379 -12.02 -8.17 9.73
N PRO A 380 -10.98 -7.64 10.42
CA PRO A 380 -10.38 -6.34 10.10
C PRO A 380 -9.47 -6.39 8.86
N CYS A 381 -9.92 -7.02 7.78
CA CYS A 381 -9.18 -7.13 6.53
C CYS A 381 -9.42 -5.90 5.66
N THR A 382 -8.33 -5.25 5.24
CA THR A 382 -8.35 -4.10 4.32
C THR A 382 -8.18 -4.51 2.86
N ALA A 383 -8.22 -5.82 2.56
CA ALA A 383 -8.05 -6.39 1.22
C ALA A 383 -6.77 -5.93 0.49
N CYS A 384 -5.69 -5.62 1.21
CA CYS A 384 -4.41 -5.17 0.65
C CYS A 384 -3.70 -6.23 -0.20
N SER A 385 -4.08 -7.50 -0.08
CA SER A 385 -3.56 -8.64 -0.83
C SER A 385 -2.08 -9.00 -0.56
N TYR A 386 -1.42 -8.44 0.46
CA TYR A 386 -0.03 -8.82 0.79
C TYR A 386 0.11 -10.30 1.20
N CYS A 387 -0.95 -10.91 1.74
CA CYS A 387 -1.00 -12.35 2.04
C CYS A 387 -1.07 -13.24 0.79
N MET A 388 -1.30 -12.66 -0.40
CA MET A 388 -1.40 -13.39 -1.65
C MET A 388 -0.05 -13.49 -2.40
N PRO A 389 0.15 -14.48 -3.30
CA PRO A 389 -0.72 -15.65 -3.47
C PRO A 389 -0.62 -16.62 -2.28
N CYS A 390 -1.75 -17.24 -1.93
CA CYS A 390 -1.76 -18.35 -0.98
C CYS A 390 -1.18 -19.61 -1.65
N PRO A 391 -0.24 -20.35 -1.01
CA PRO A 391 0.34 -21.56 -1.59
C PRO A 391 -0.70 -22.65 -1.91
N TYR A 392 -1.83 -22.65 -1.22
CA TYR A 392 -2.91 -23.61 -1.37
C TYR A 392 -4.12 -23.07 -2.15
N GLY A 393 -3.98 -21.90 -2.76
CA GLY A 393 -4.98 -21.34 -3.68
C GLY A 393 -6.14 -20.59 -3.01
N VAL A 394 -6.15 -20.44 -1.68
CA VAL A 394 -7.22 -19.66 -0.99
C VAL A 394 -7.17 -18.21 -1.43
N ASP A 395 -8.31 -17.64 -1.86
CA ASP A 395 -8.46 -16.19 -2.03
C ASP A 395 -8.81 -15.55 -0.69
N ILE A 396 -7.77 -15.28 0.10
CA ILE A 396 -7.91 -14.80 1.48
C ILE A 396 -8.76 -13.52 1.55
N PRO A 397 -8.45 -12.44 0.78
CA PRO A 397 -9.23 -11.21 0.84
C PRO A 397 -10.71 -11.40 0.47
N LYS A 398 -10.99 -12.21 -0.54
CA LYS A 398 -12.36 -12.42 -1.02
C LYS A 398 -13.20 -13.23 -0.05
N ASN A 399 -12.62 -14.22 0.64
CA ASN A 399 -13.27 -14.93 1.72
C ASN A 399 -13.69 -13.98 2.86
N PHE A 400 -12.78 -13.09 3.27
CA PHE A 400 -13.04 -12.13 4.34
C PHE A 400 -14.02 -11.04 3.92
N SER A 401 -13.97 -10.58 2.69
CA SER A 401 -14.95 -9.62 2.16
C SER A 401 -16.34 -10.19 2.17
N TYR A 402 -16.52 -11.43 1.67
CA TYR A 402 -17.84 -12.10 1.71
C TYR A 402 -18.36 -12.26 3.14
N TYR A 403 -17.49 -12.70 4.06
CA TYR A 403 -17.84 -12.85 5.46
C TYR A 403 -18.30 -11.50 6.07
N ASN A 404 -17.53 -10.44 5.86
CA ASN A 404 -17.86 -9.10 6.37
C ASN A 404 -19.15 -8.54 5.76
N ASP A 405 -19.40 -8.77 4.48
CA ASP A 405 -20.66 -8.40 3.82
C ASP A 405 -21.87 -9.12 4.45
N ALA A 406 -21.71 -10.40 4.78
CA ALA A 406 -22.76 -11.15 5.45
C ALA A 406 -23.01 -10.63 6.88
N VAL A 407 -21.96 -10.24 7.60
CA VAL A 407 -22.10 -9.58 8.91
C VAL A 407 -22.88 -8.28 8.78
N ASN A 408 -22.47 -7.39 7.87
CA ASN A 408 -23.07 -6.07 7.70
C ASN A 408 -24.56 -6.15 7.29
N LYS A 409 -24.91 -7.17 6.51
CA LYS A 409 -26.32 -7.46 6.11
C LYS A 409 -27.12 -8.27 7.12
N LYS A 410 -26.55 -8.55 8.31
CA LYS A 410 -27.16 -9.41 9.34
C LYS A 410 -27.55 -10.82 8.84
N LEU A 411 -26.86 -11.30 7.80
CA LEU A 411 -27.06 -12.64 7.20
C LEU A 411 -26.16 -13.70 7.85
N LEU A 412 -25.23 -13.30 8.73
CA LEU A 412 -24.41 -14.26 9.44
C LEU A 412 -25.27 -15.01 10.47
N PRO A 413 -25.28 -16.35 10.46
CA PRO A 413 -25.91 -17.12 11.52
C PRO A 413 -25.11 -16.93 12.80
N LEU A 414 -25.59 -16.09 13.72
CA LEU A 414 -24.98 -15.85 15.03
C LEU A 414 -25.44 -16.86 16.06
N PRO A 415 -24.72 -17.05 17.18
CA PRO A 415 -24.49 -18.35 17.85
C PRO A 415 -25.66 -19.01 18.54
N GLU A 416 -26.85 -18.45 18.51
CA GLU A 416 -28.03 -19.17 19.01
C GLU A 416 -28.50 -20.17 17.97
N LYS A 417 -27.80 -21.30 17.90
CA LYS A 417 -28.11 -22.43 16.98
C LYS A 417 -29.58 -22.95 17.10
N SER A 418 -30.31 -22.56 18.13
CA SER A 418 -31.70 -22.96 18.40
C SER A 418 -32.74 -22.04 17.76
N SER A 419 -32.40 -20.92 17.15
CA SER A 419 -33.39 -20.06 16.51
C SER A 419 -33.84 -20.62 15.16
N ALA A 420 -35.13 -20.57 14.85
CA ALA A 420 -35.66 -20.93 13.53
C ALA A 420 -35.00 -20.13 12.38
N ASP A 421 -34.49 -18.96 12.68
CA ASP A 421 -33.80 -18.07 11.77
C ASP A 421 -32.36 -18.53 11.46
N TYR A 422 -31.72 -19.30 12.37
CA TYR A 422 -30.31 -19.77 12.19
C TYR A 422 -30.17 -20.66 10.95
N ALA A 423 -31.01 -21.67 10.82
CA ALA A 423 -30.94 -22.61 9.69
C ALA A 423 -31.17 -21.91 8.35
N LYS A 424 -32.10 -20.94 8.30
CA LYS A 424 -32.36 -20.12 7.11
C LYS A 424 -31.15 -19.26 6.75
N LYS A 425 -30.59 -18.50 7.69
CA LYS A 425 -29.41 -17.65 7.47
C LYS A 425 -28.20 -18.48 7.08
N LEU A 426 -28.00 -19.64 7.71
CA LEU A 426 -26.92 -20.56 7.34
C LEU A 426 -27.04 -21.05 5.90
N SER A 427 -28.26 -21.41 5.47
CA SER A 427 -28.51 -21.83 4.09
C SER A 427 -28.27 -20.71 3.10
N GLU A 428 -28.71 -19.48 3.40
CA GLU A 428 -28.50 -18.31 2.56
C GLU A 428 -27.01 -17.95 2.48
N PHE A 429 -26.29 -17.98 3.61
CA PHE A 429 -24.84 -17.76 3.67
C PHE A 429 -24.09 -18.78 2.80
N LYS A 430 -24.36 -20.08 2.94
CA LYS A 430 -23.75 -21.14 2.14
C LYS A 430 -23.98 -20.97 0.65
N LYS A 431 -25.23 -20.67 0.26
CA LYS A 431 -25.62 -20.46 -1.14
C LYS A 431 -24.91 -19.25 -1.73
N GLY A 432 -24.88 -18.14 -0.99
CA GLY A 432 -24.19 -16.92 -1.42
C GLY A 432 -22.68 -17.11 -1.52
N TYR A 433 -22.05 -17.80 -0.56
CA TYR A 433 -20.62 -18.10 -0.57
C TYR A 433 -20.20 -18.90 -1.82
N LYS A 434 -20.97 -19.98 -2.13
CA LYS A 434 -20.73 -20.79 -3.33
C LYS A 434 -20.87 -20.00 -4.64
N LYS A 435 -21.70 -18.96 -4.65
CA LYS A 435 -21.87 -18.07 -5.82
C LYS A 435 -20.75 -17.02 -5.89
N ALA A 436 -20.28 -16.53 -4.76
CA ALA A 436 -19.31 -15.44 -4.70
C ALA A 436 -17.87 -15.90 -4.96
N LEU A 437 -17.51 -17.13 -4.59
CA LEU A 437 -16.15 -17.65 -4.68
C LEU A 437 -16.07 -18.92 -5.51
N ASP A 438 -15.01 -19.03 -6.33
CA ASP A 438 -14.63 -20.29 -6.99
C ASP A 438 -14.25 -21.33 -5.90
N LYS A 439 -14.70 -22.59 -6.09
CA LYS A 439 -14.41 -23.70 -5.18
C LYS A 439 -12.92 -23.90 -4.89
N LYS A 440 -12.06 -23.56 -5.84
CA LYS A 440 -10.59 -23.62 -5.69
C LYS A 440 -10.05 -22.56 -4.73
N ALA A 441 -10.81 -21.51 -4.47
CA ALA A 441 -10.42 -20.35 -3.67
C ALA A 441 -11.05 -20.33 -2.27
N TRP A 442 -11.80 -21.38 -1.89
CA TRP A 442 -12.53 -21.44 -0.63
C TRP A 442 -11.63 -21.56 0.59
N ALA A 443 -12.17 -21.19 1.73
CA ALA A 443 -11.51 -21.24 3.04
C ALA A 443 -11.08 -22.67 3.45
N ASP A 444 -11.80 -23.72 3.03
CA ASP A 444 -11.51 -25.15 3.31
C ASP A 444 -10.16 -25.62 2.72
N LYS A 445 -9.54 -24.85 1.83
CA LYS A 445 -8.20 -25.15 1.28
C LYS A 445 -7.07 -24.65 2.21
N CYS A 446 -7.40 -23.96 3.30
CA CYS A 446 -6.38 -23.47 4.23
C CYS A 446 -5.74 -24.66 4.99
N MET A 447 -4.43 -24.77 4.88
CA MET A 447 -3.63 -25.82 5.51
C MET A 447 -2.88 -25.34 6.77
N ASP A 448 -3.30 -24.21 7.35
CA ASP A 448 -2.70 -23.62 8.56
C ASP A 448 -1.16 -23.49 8.50
N CYS A 449 -0.62 -23.16 7.31
CA CYS A 449 0.83 -23.08 7.08
C CYS A 449 1.46 -21.76 7.55
N GLU A 450 0.67 -20.82 8.05
CA GLU A 450 1.04 -19.52 8.63
C GLU A 450 1.87 -18.58 7.74
N VAL A 451 2.14 -18.92 6.47
CA VAL A 451 2.90 -18.07 5.54
C VAL A 451 2.29 -16.67 5.36
N CYS A 452 0.96 -16.57 5.48
CA CYS A 452 0.21 -15.32 5.36
C CYS A 452 0.31 -14.41 6.59
N LEU A 453 0.60 -14.96 7.80
CA LEU A 453 0.65 -14.18 9.05
C LEU A 453 1.73 -13.09 9.00
N LYS A 454 2.94 -13.46 8.55
CA LYS A 454 4.09 -12.55 8.46
C LYS A 454 3.91 -11.44 7.41
N LYS A 455 2.93 -11.59 6.53
CA LYS A 455 2.67 -10.65 5.44
C LYS A 455 1.50 -9.71 5.73
N CYS A 456 0.72 -9.99 6.76
CA CYS A 456 -0.49 -9.23 7.05
C CYS A 456 -0.17 -7.96 7.85
N PRO A 457 -0.31 -6.73 7.28
CA PRO A 457 -0.07 -5.51 8.03
C PRO A 457 -1.12 -5.27 9.11
N GLN A 458 -2.31 -5.88 8.96
CA GLN A 458 -3.37 -5.86 9.96
C GLN A 458 -3.20 -6.97 11.01
N GLN A 459 -2.10 -7.73 10.97
CA GLN A 459 -1.76 -8.82 11.91
C GLN A 459 -2.87 -9.86 12.11
N ILE A 460 -3.76 -10.08 11.15
CA ILE A 460 -4.90 -11.02 11.23
C ILE A 460 -4.39 -12.47 11.39
N ARG A 461 -4.91 -13.23 12.39
CA ARG A 461 -4.75 -14.69 12.48
C ARG A 461 -5.52 -15.41 11.37
N ILE A 462 -5.05 -15.23 10.14
CA ILE A 462 -5.76 -15.63 8.93
C ILE A 462 -6.23 -17.10 9.01
N PRO A 463 -5.42 -18.09 9.44
CA PRO A 463 -5.89 -19.47 9.54
C PRO A 463 -7.10 -19.62 10.47
N ASN A 464 -7.08 -19.00 11.66
CA ASN A 464 -8.22 -19.06 12.60
C ASN A 464 -9.50 -18.48 11.99
N GLN A 465 -9.38 -17.39 11.21
CA GLN A 465 -10.55 -16.80 10.52
C GLN A 465 -11.03 -17.69 9.37
N MET A 466 -10.12 -18.42 8.69
CA MET A 466 -10.51 -19.41 7.69
C MET A 466 -11.27 -20.57 8.34
N THR A 467 -10.79 -21.13 9.46
CA THR A 467 -11.50 -22.16 10.23
C THR A 467 -12.91 -21.72 10.59
N ARG A 468 -13.08 -20.48 11.10
CA ARG A 468 -14.38 -19.91 11.42
C ARG A 468 -15.33 -19.86 10.21
N ILE A 469 -14.81 -19.54 9.01
CA ILE A 469 -15.60 -19.54 7.78
C ILE A 469 -15.95 -20.98 7.37
N VAL A 470 -15.01 -21.93 7.51
CA VAL A 470 -15.24 -23.36 7.24
C VAL A 470 -16.35 -23.92 8.09
N GLU A 471 -16.37 -23.64 9.40
CA GLU A 471 -17.43 -24.02 10.31
C GLU A 471 -18.83 -23.56 9.85
N LEU A 472 -18.92 -22.38 9.21
CA LEU A 472 -20.17 -21.86 8.65
C LEU A 472 -20.56 -22.53 7.34
N ILE A 473 -19.60 -22.99 6.52
CA ILE A 473 -19.92 -23.60 5.22
C ILE A 473 -20.11 -25.11 5.29
N GLU A 474 -19.56 -25.81 6.30
CA GLU A 474 -19.68 -27.24 6.52
C GLU A 474 -20.76 -27.61 7.55
N GLY A 475 -20.85 -26.86 8.67
CA GLY A 475 -21.78 -27.06 9.77
C GLY A 475 -23.19 -26.67 9.46
#